data_8d52ef330fd85360998436dbb35fe6ed
#
_entry.id   8d52ef330fd85360998436dbb35fe6ed
#
_cell.length_a   1.000
_cell.length_b   1.000
_cell.length_c   1.000
_cell.angle_alpha   90.00
_cell.angle_beta   90.00
_cell.angle_gamma   90.00
#
_symmetry.space_group_name_H-M   'P 1'
#
loop_
_entity.id
_entity.type
_entity.pdbx_description
1 polymer ?
#
loop_
_entity_poly.entity_id
_entity_poly.type
_entity_poly.pdbx_seq_one_letter_code
_entity_poly.pdbx_strand_id
1 'polypeptide(L)'
;MPLREKGGKRHAMPCHHNLEEYLTAYLDGTELRGDPKGPLFRTIGSGTGRLTRTTLPQANAYAMIRRRGAAAGITTPIGCHTFRATGITAYLANGGAIEHAQEMAAHESPRTTKLYDRNKERLSQDEVERMQDEVERIRL
;
A
#
# COMPACT_ATOMS: atom_id res chain seq x y z
N MET A 1 7.69 11.13 2.31
CA MET A 1 7.30 10.66 3.65
C MET A 1 8.28 9.57 4.09
N PRO A 2 9.07 9.78 5.12
CA PRO A 2 9.99 8.77 5.63
C PRO A 2 9.23 7.75 6.49
N LEU A 3 9.44 6.47 6.21
CA LEU A 3 8.86 5.35 6.94
C LEU A 3 9.99 4.52 7.57
N ARG A 4 9.71 3.89 8.71
CA ARG A 4 10.60 2.91 9.31
C ARG A 4 10.00 1.52 9.12
N GLU A 5 10.80 0.62 8.56
CA GLU A 5 10.40 -0.75 8.30
C GLU A 5 10.97 -1.73 9.33
N LYS A 6 10.51 -2.98 9.24
CA LYS A 6 11.06 -4.09 10.02
C LYS A 6 12.57 -4.17 9.78
N GLY A 7 13.36 -4.22 10.87
CA GLY A 7 14.82 -4.19 10.79
C GLY A 7 15.43 -2.79 10.80
N GLY A 8 14.65 -1.72 11.03
CA GLY A 8 15.15 -0.34 11.19
C GLY A 8 15.49 0.36 9.87
N LYS A 9 15.21 -0.24 8.72
CA LYS A 9 15.42 0.37 7.41
C LYS A 9 14.54 1.62 7.26
N ARG A 10 15.11 2.68 6.74
CA ARG A 10 14.36 3.89 6.38
C ARG A 10 13.96 3.79 4.93
N HIS A 11 12.69 3.96 4.67
CA HIS A 11 12.11 4.02 3.34
C HIS A 11 11.40 5.35 3.15
N ALA A 12 11.63 6.02 2.04
CA ALA A 12 10.97 7.28 1.70
C ALA A 12 10.21 7.10 0.40
N MET A 13 8.93 7.42 0.42
CA MET A 13 8.07 7.38 -0.76
C MET A 13 7.40 8.73 -0.97
N PRO A 14 7.10 9.11 -2.22
CA PRO A 14 6.15 10.17 -2.50
C PRO A 14 4.81 9.88 -1.84
N CYS A 15 4.15 10.91 -1.36
CA CYS A 15 2.81 10.78 -0.79
C CYS A 15 1.78 10.96 -1.92
N HIS A 16 0.83 10.04 -2.03
CA HIS A 16 -0.30 10.23 -2.94
C HIS A 16 -1.16 11.40 -2.46
N HIS A 17 -1.66 12.24 -3.37
CA HIS A 17 -2.40 13.46 -3.03
C HIS A 17 -3.58 13.22 -2.07
N ASN A 18 -4.37 12.16 -2.25
CA ASN A 18 -5.45 11.81 -1.33
C ASN A 18 -4.93 11.49 0.08
N LEU A 19 -3.78 10.77 0.17
CA LEU A 19 -3.16 10.46 1.46
C LEU A 19 -2.64 11.72 2.15
N GLU A 20 -2.07 12.64 1.39
CA GLU A 20 -1.61 13.95 1.89
C GLU A 20 -2.78 14.75 2.46
N GLU A 21 -3.90 14.81 1.73
CA GLU A 21 -5.13 15.47 2.17
C GLU A 21 -5.64 14.87 3.49
N TYR A 22 -5.78 13.54 3.57
CA TYR A 22 -6.25 12.86 4.78
C TYR A 22 -5.30 13.06 5.97
N LEU A 23 -3.98 13.00 5.75
CA LEU A 23 -3.02 13.24 6.81
C LEU A 23 -3.04 14.69 7.28
N THR A 24 -3.21 15.64 6.37
CA THR A 24 -3.34 17.07 6.69
C THR A 24 -4.58 17.29 7.56
N ALA A 25 -5.73 16.80 7.13
CA ALA A 25 -6.97 16.90 7.88
C ALA A 25 -6.86 16.24 9.27
N TYR A 26 -6.19 15.09 9.35
CA TYR A 26 -5.93 14.40 10.61
C TYR A 26 -5.05 15.26 11.55
N LEU A 27 -3.94 15.79 11.05
CA LEU A 27 -3.03 16.61 11.84
C LEU A 27 -3.69 17.91 12.35
N ASP A 28 -4.50 18.54 11.51
CA ASP A 28 -5.19 19.79 11.86
C ASP A 28 -6.34 19.52 12.85
N GLY A 29 -7.13 18.48 12.63
CA GLY A 29 -8.24 18.10 13.50
C GLY A 29 -7.81 17.56 14.86
N THR A 30 -6.55 17.15 15.01
CA THR A 30 -6.04 16.55 16.25
C THR A 30 -5.00 17.39 16.97
N GLU A 31 -4.67 18.58 16.44
CA GLU A 31 -3.66 19.49 16.97
C GLU A 31 -2.24 18.87 17.11
N LEU A 32 -1.98 17.75 16.39
CA LEU A 32 -0.70 17.05 16.48
C LEU A 32 0.48 17.80 15.87
N ARG A 33 0.23 18.86 15.10
CA ARG A 33 1.30 19.75 14.59
C ARG A 33 2.12 20.37 15.73
N GLY A 34 1.54 20.53 16.92
CA GLY A 34 2.23 21.00 18.11
C GLY A 34 3.20 20.01 18.75
N ASP A 35 3.15 18.71 18.32
CA ASP A 35 4.02 17.65 18.85
C ASP A 35 4.69 16.85 17.71
N PRO A 36 5.61 17.48 16.95
CA PRO A 36 6.21 16.87 15.76
C PRO A 36 7.14 15.69 16.06
N LYS A 37 7.53 15.50 17.30
CA LYS A 37 8.38 14.38 17.74
C LYS A 37 7.58 13.20 18.29
N GLY A 38 6.30 13.40 18.59
CA GLY A 38 5.41 12.36 19.10
C GLY A 38 4.97 11.39 18.02
N PRO A 39 4.37 10.26 18.41
CA PRO A 39 3.85 9.28 17.43
C PRO A 39 2.72 9.91 16.60
N LEU A 40 2.72 9.61 15.30
CA LEU A 40 1.71 10.10 14.37
C LEU A 40 0.35 9.47 14.69
N PHE A 41 0.29 8.15 14.80
CA PHE A 41 -0.94 7.44 15.15
C PHE A 41 -0.95 7.08 16.62
N ARG A 42 -2.00 7.50 17.32
CA ARG A 42 -2.13 7.40 18.78
C ARG A 42 -3.41 6.67 19.16
N THR A 43 -3.43 6.16 20.38
CA THR A 43 -4.65 5.61 20.96
C THR A 43 -5.63 6.73 21.29
N ILE A 44 -6.90 6.36 21.43
CA ILE A 44 -7.97 7.24 21.91
C ILE A 44 -8.24 6.90 23.37
N GLY A 45 -8.30 7.91 24.21
CA GLY A 45 -8.59 7.75 25.64
C GLY A 45 -10.02 7.25 25.85
N SER A 46 -10.15 6.21 26.68
CA SER A 46 -11.45 5.67 27.06
C SER A 46 -12.29 6.75 27.74
N GLY A 47 -13.52 6.94 27.25
CA GLY A 47 -14.46 7.91 27.79
C GLY A 47 -14.21 9.38 27.41
N THR A 48 -13.05 9.76 26.89
CA THR A 48 -12.76 11.15 26.49
C THR A 48 -12.92 11.42 25.00
N GLY A 49 -12.80 10.37 24.16
CA GLY A 49 -12.79 10.49 22.72
C GLY A 49 -11.58 11.26 22.15
N ARG A 50 -10.61 11.62 23.00
CA ARG A 50 -9.42 12.41 22.62
C ARG A 50 -8.21 11.51 22.42
N LEU A 51 -7.31 11.93 21.53
CA LEU A 51 -6.04 11.24 21.33
C LEU A 51 -5.18 11.33 22.60
N THR A 52 -4.55 10.22 22.93
CA THR A 52 -3.53 10.15 23.99
C THR A 52 -2.15 10.45 23.43
N ARG A 53 -1.11 10.39 24.28
CA ARG A 53 0.28 10.43 23.83
C ARG A 53 0.86 9.04 23.50
N THR A 54 0.08 7.99 23.68
CA THR A 54 0.50 6.60 23.46
C THR A 54 0.38 6.21 22.00
N THR A 55 1.41 5.61 21.46
CA THR A 55 1.41 5.05 20.08
C THR A 55 0.28 4.03 19.93
N LEU A 56 -0.42 4.09 18.80
CA LEU A 56 -1.42 3.08 18.45
C LEU A 56 -0.74 1.70 18.29
N PRO A 57 -1.10 0.70 19.11
CA PRO A 57 -0.54 -0.65 18.98
C PRO A 57 -0.93 -1.28 17.64
N GLN A 58 -0.02 -2.08 17.08
CA GLN A 58 -0.26 -2.79 15.83
C GLN A 58 -1.51 -3.70 15.90
N ALA A 59 -1.72 -4.36 17.04
CA ALA A 59 -2.91 -5.18 17.27
C ALA A 59 -4.22 -4.38 17.18
N ASN A 60 -4.22 -3.14 17.68
CA ASN A 60 -5.39 -2.26 17.63
C ASN A 60 -5.66 -1.79 16.19
N ALA A 61 -4.62 -1.47 15.43
CA ALA A 61 -4.74 -1.13 14.01
C ALA A 61 -5.31 -2.31 13.22
N TYR A 62 -4.81 -3.51 13.45
CA TYR A 62 -5.33 -4.74 12.83
C TYR A 62 -6.79 -5.00 13.17
N ALA A 63 -7.17 -4.90 14.46
CA ALA A 63 -8.55 -5.06 14.91
C ALA A 63 -9.50 -4.01 14.29
N MET A 64 -9.03 -2.77 14.14
CA MET A 64 -9.77 -1.70 13.46
C MET A 64 -10.05 -2.06 12.00
N ILE A 65 -9.04 -2.53 11.25
CA ILE A 65 -9.18 -2.93 9.84
C ILE A 65 -10.20 -4.06 9.73
N ARG A 66 -10.10 -5.08 10.58
CA ARG A 66 -11.03 -6.19 10.60
C ARG A 66 -12.48 -5.75 10.84
N ARG A 67 -12.68 -4.89 11.82
CA ARG A 67 -14.00 -4.34 12.15
C ARG A 67 -14.59 -3.52 11.01
N ARG A 68 -13.77 -2.67 10.37
CA ARG A 68 -14.21 -1.86 9.22
C ARG A 68 -14.51 -2.72 8.00
N GLY A 69 -13.71 -3.76 7.75
CA GLY A 69 -13.97 -4.73 6.68
C GLY A 69 -15.31 -5.44 6.87
N ALA A 70 -15.58 -5.92 8.09
CA ALA A 70 -16.86 -6.55 8.40
C ALA A 70 -18.06 -5.58 8.24
N ALA A 71 -17.91 -4.34 8.70
CA ALA A 71 -18.92 -3.29 8.52
C ALA A 71 -19.18 -2.93 7.04
N ALA A 72 -18.17 -3.08 6.18
CA ALA A 72 -18.28 -2.89 4.73
C ALA A 72 -18.80 -4.13 4.00
N GLY A 73 -19.20 -5.19 4.70
CA GLY A 73 -19.69 -6.43 4.09
C GLY A 73 -18.63 -7.31 3.46
N ILE A 74 -17.34 -7.07 3.75
CA ILE A 74 -16.24 -7.89 3.25
C ILE A 74 -16.19 -9.19 4.05
N THR A 75 -16.55 -10.31 3.43
CA THR A 75 -16.59 -11.63 4.06
C THR A 75 -15.23 -12.31 4.13
N THR A 76 -14.35 -12.01 3.18
CA THR A 76 -12.97 -12.52 3.17
C THR A 76 -12.15 -11.91 4.32
N PRO A 77 -11.38 -12.71 5.08
CA PRO A 77 -10.49 -12.17 6.09
C PRO A 77 -9.48 -11.19 5.49
N ILE A 78 -9.49 -9.94 5.96
CA ILE A 78 -8.55 -8.91 5.55
C ILE A 78 -7.66 -8.47 6.70
N GLY A 79 -6.47 -7.99 6.38
CA GLY A 79 -5.51 -7.43 7.32
C GLY A 79 -4.64 -6.37 6.65
N CYS A 80 -3.64 -5.85 7.35
CA CYS A 80 -2.76 -4.81 6.82
C CYS A 80 -2.05 -5.23 5.53
N HIS A 81 -1.60 -6.48 5.45
CA HIS A 81 -0.95 -7.04 4.25
C HIS A 81 -1.87 -7.15 3.03
N THR A 82 -3.18 -7.27 3.24
CA THR A 82 -4.15 -7.33 2.14
C THR A 82 -4.07 -6.07 1.28
N PHE A 83 -3.99 -4.89 1.89
CA PHE A 83 -3.87 -3.63 1.15
C PHE A 83 -2.57 -3.53 0.37
N ARG A 84 -1.45 -4.00 0.93
CA ARG A 84 -0.17 -4.06 0.23
C ARG A 84 -0.28 -4.98 -1.00
N ALA A 85 -0.78 -6.19 -0.82
CA ALA A 85 -0.94 -7.17 -1.89
C ALA A 85 -1.87 -6.64 -3.00
N THR A 86 -3.02 -6.08 -2.64
CA THR A 86 -3.96 -5.51 -3.58
C THR A 86 -3.37 -4.32 -4.34
N GLY A 87 -2.67 -3.42 -3.64
CA GLY A 87 -2.04 -2.25 -4.26
C GLY A 87 -0.95 -2.65 -5.27
N ILE A 88 -0.07 -3.59 -4.92
CA ILE A 88 0.97 -4.09 -5.83
C ILE A 88 0.34 -4.78 -7.04
N THR A 89 -0.64 -5.67 -6.82
CA THR A 89 -1.31 -6.39 -7.90
C THR A 89 -2.02 -5.42 -8.85
N ALA A 90 -2.75 -4.45 -8.32
CA ALA A 90 -3.44 -3.43 -9.12
C ALA A 90 -2.45 -2.57 -9.93
N TYR A 91 -1.34 -2.15 -9.31
CA TYR A 91 -0.30 -1.37 -9.99
C TYR A 91 0.30 -2.12 -11.18
N LEU A 92 0.65 -3.40 -10.98
CA LEU A 92 1.21 -4.25 -12.04
C LEU A 92 0.17 -4.56 -13.12
N ALA A 93 -1.09 -4.82 -12.74
CA ALA A 93 -2.19 -5.05 -13.69
C ALA A 93 -2.48 -3.83 -14.58
N ASN A 94 -2.22 -2.62 -14.08
CA ASN A 94 -2.35 -1.37 -14.84
C ASN A 94 -1.07 -1.00 -15.62
N GLY A 95 -0.15 -1.93 -15.83
CA GLY A 95 1.06 -1.74 -16.62
C GLY A 95 2.21 -1.07 -15.87
N GLY A 96 2.15 -1.02 -14.54
CA GLY A 96 3.23 -0.50 -13.71
C GLY A 96 4.50 -1.36 -13.78
N ALA A 97 5.68 -0.72 -13.77
CA ALA A 97 6.95 -1.41 -13.80
C ALA A 97 7.20 -2.21 -12.51
N ILE A 98 7.73 -3.44 -12.66
CA ILE A 98 7.96 -4.34 -11.52
C ILE A 98 9.03 -3.79 -10.56
N GLU A 99 10.01 -3.06 -11.09
CA GLU A 99 11.06 -2.40 -10.32
C GLU A 99 10.49 -1.32 -9.39
N HIS A 100 9.57 -0.51 -9.89
CA HIS A 100 8.87 0.50 -9.10
C HIS A 100 7.95 -0.14 -8.06
N ALA A 101 7.26 -1.23 -8.42
CA ALA A 101 6.44 -1.98 -7.46
C ALA A 101 7.29 -2.57 -6.34
N GLN A 102 8.49 -3.06 -6.66
CA GLN A 102 9.47 -3.55 -5.69
C GLN A 102 9.92 -2.44 -4.74
N GLU A 103 10.27 -1.29 -5.28
CA GLU A 103 10.70 -0.13 -4.51
C GLU A 103 9.58 0.36 -3.58
N MET A 104 8.37 0.58 -4.10
CA MET A 104 7.20 1.00 -3.30
C MET A 104 6.85 0.01 -2.19
N ALA A 105 7.02 -1.28 -2.46
CA ALA A 105 6.78 -2.34 -1.48
C ALA A 105 7.97 -2.55 -0.52
N ALA A 106 9.11 -1.87 -0.76
CA ALA A 106 10.36 -2.09 -0.05
C ALA A 106 10.78 -3.56 0.01
N HIS A 107 10.52 -4.31 -1.06
CA HIS A 107 10.95 -5.70 -1.16
C HIS A 107 12.44 -5.78 -1.44
N GLU A 108 13.17 -6.52 -0.62
CA GLU A 108 14.62 -6.73 -0.82
C GLU A 108 14.93 -7.52 -2.10
N SER A 109 13.99 -8.33 -2.57
CA SER A 109 14.15 -9.19 -3.73
C SER A 109 13.02 -8.96 -4.76
N PRO A 110 13.36 -8.82 -6.06
CA PRO A 110 12.38 -8.79 -7.15
C PRO A 110 11.47 -10.03 -7.18
N ARG A 111 11.98 -11.17 -6.69
CA ARG A 111 11.25 -12.42 -6.60
C ARG A 111 9.96 -12.29 -5.80
N THR A 112 9.99 -11.54 -4.70
CA THR A 112 8.80 -11.29 -3.87
C THR A 112 7.76 -10.48 -4.63
N THR A 113 8.17 -9.48 -5.39
CA THR A 113 7.25 -8.65 -6.20
C THR A 113 6.65 -9.45 -7.36
N LYS A 114 7.44 -10.33 -7.99
CA LYS A 114 6.99 -11.21 -9.08
C LYS A 114 5.86 -12.15 -8.68
N LEU A 115 5.72 -12.49 -7.40
CA LEU A 115 4.59 -13.28 -6.91
C LEU A 115 3.23 -12.57 -7.07
N TYR A 116 3.23 -11.24 -7.17
CA TYR A 116 2.03 -10.43 -7.38
C TYR A 116 1.78 -10.12 -8.86
N ASP A 117 2.72 -10.43 -9.75
CA ASP A 117 2.61 -10.20 -11.19
C ASP A 117 1.83 -11.34 -11.85
N ARG A 118 0.52 -11.28 -11.75
CA ARG A 118 -0.39 -12.26 -12.36
C ARG A 118 -0.54 -12.10 -13.88
N ASN A 119 -0.03 -11.01 -14.45
CA ASN A 119 -0.16 -10.75 -15.88
C ASN A 119 0.79 -11.62 -16.72
N LYS A 120 1.87 -12.17 -16.11
CA LYS A 120 2.81 -13.05 -16.82
C LYS A 120 2.30 -14.44 -17.12
N GLU A 121 1.21 -14.87 -16.49
CA GLU A 121 0.60 -16.19 -16.76
C GLU A 121 -0.45 -16.14 -17.89
N ARG A 122 -0.82 -14.95 -18.34
CA ARG A 122 -1.64 -14.73 -19.53
C ARG A 122 -0.79 -14.03 -20.56
N LEU A 123 -0.33 -14.78 -21.56
CA LEU A 123 -0.03 -14.20 -22.87
C LEU A 123 -1.31 -13.45 -23.26
N SER A 124 -1.26 -12.12 -23.20
CA SER A 124 -2.40 -11.32 -23.63
C SER A 124 -2.56 -11.56 -25.13
N GLN A 125 -3.80 -11.57 -25.59
CA GLN A 125 -4.10 -11.69 -27.02
C GLN A 125 -3.34 -10.62 -27.81
N ASP A 126 -3.17 -9.42 -27.24
CA ASP A 126 -2.39 -8.31 -27.78
C ASP A 126 -0.88 -8.63 -27.94
N GLU A 127 -0.28 -9.44 -27.05
CA GLU A 127 1.11 -9.86 -27.20
C GLU A 127 1.29 -10.90 -28.29
N VAL A 128 0.32 -11.78 -28.46
CA VAL A 128 0.31 -12.76 -29.56
C VAL A 128 0.10 -12.05 -30.90
N GLU A 129 -0.77 -11.06 -30.96
CA GLU A 129 -1.01 -10.24 -32.15
C GLU A 129 0.22 -9.41 -32.53
N ARG A 130 0.91 -8.78 -31.56
CA ARG A 130 2.18 -8.09 -31.80
C ARG A 130 3.27 -9.00 -32.33
N MET A 131 3.34 -10.25 -31.88
CA MET A 131 4.30 -11.22 -32.42
C MET A 131 3.97 -11.60 -33.86
N GLN A 132 2.69 -11.69 -34.24
CA GLN A 132 2.27 -11.92 -35.61
C GLN A 132 2.65 -10.74 -36.53
N ASP A 133 2.38 -9.52 -36.12
CA ASP A 133 2.74 -8.30 -36.85
C ASP A 133 4.27 -8.17 -37.07
N GLU A 134 5.08 -8.55 -36.08
CA GLU A 134 6.53 -8.55 -36.17
C GLU A 134 7.05 -9.60 -37.15
N VAL A 135 6.44 -10.79 -37.15
CA VAL A 135 6.81 -11.88 -38.11
C VAL A 135 6.40 -11.53 -39.54
N GLU A 136 5.28 -10.84 -39.76
CA GLU A 136 4.89 -10.36 -41.10
C GLU A 136 5.81 -9.25 -41.61
N ARG A 137 6.31 -8.35 -40.74
CA ARG A 137 7.30 -7.33 -41.12
C ARG A 137 8.64 -7.88 -41.55
N ILE A 138 9.04 -9.03 -41.02
CA ILE A 138 10.32 -9.68 -41.34
C ILE A 138 10.20 -10.50 -42.66
N ARG A 139 8.98 -10.80 -43.12
CA ARG A 139 8.74 -11.57 -44.34
C ARG A 139 8.73 -10.74 -45.64
N LEU A 140 8.81 -9.41 -45.53
CA LEU A 140 8.94 -8.48 -46.65
C LEU A 140 10.41 -8.06 -46.82
#